data_964da88162f4efb1e82e68e389044f0b
#
_entry.id   964da88162f4efb1e82e68e389044f0b
#
_cell.length_a   1.000
_cell.length_b   1.000
_cell.length_c   1.000
_cell.angle_alpha   90.00
_cell.angle_beta   90.00
_cell.angle_gamma   90.00
#
_symmetry.space_group_name_H-M   'P 1'
#
loop_
_entity.id
_entity.type
_entity.pdbx_description
1 polymer ?
#
loop_
_entity_poly.entity_id
_entity_poly.type
_entity_poly.pdbx_seq_one_letter_code
_entity_poly.pdbx_strand_id
1 'polypeptide(L)'
;MTHAHQFSETVIAPELWICAPSRALTVSPGDEKIDHARIDAAVSTLRELGWSVKEAANVRKVHKSFAGTDAERAAGFEEAMCAPEADLVLALRGGSGTARLLERIDWERIGASQAVFMGLSDLTAVNLALYAMCGKASWQGPLAASFSKHDEKKISFFMRAMSRPLFEETFPAKGETVDVEGTLWGGNLSVLTSLIGTPYFPQIEGGILYLEAVSYTHLRAHETDQY
;
A
#
# COMPACT_ATOMS: atom_id res chain seq x y z
N MET A 1 54.32 11.63 -4.97
CA MET A 1 53.07 12.33 -5.22
C MET A 1 52.06 11.28 -5.66
N THR A 2 51.29 10.78 -4.72
CA THR A 2 50.27 9.74 -4.94
C THR A 2 48.93 10.44 -5.14
N HIS A 3 48.43 10.44 -6.36
CA HIS A 3 47.08 10.90 -6.65
C HIS A 3 46.05 9.89 -6.08
N ALA A 4 45.42 10.29 -4.99
CA ALA A 4 44.22 9.59 -4.49
C ALA A 4 43.07 9.97 -5.44
N HIS A 5 42.63 9.01 -6.25
CA HIS A 5 41.36 9.08 -6.94
C HIS A 5 40.24 8.95 -5.88
N GLN A 6 39.63 10.07 -5.52
CA GLN A 6 38.34 10.08 -4.84
C GLN A 6 37.31 9.59 -5.86
N PHE A 7 36.89 8.31 -5.75
CA PHE A 7 35.65 7.85 -6.35
C PHE A 7 34.53 8.42 -5.48
N SER A 8 33.88 9.45 -5.98
CA SER A 8 32.57 9.86 -5.48
C SER A 8 31.60 8.74 -5.89
N GLU A 9 31.32 7.80 -4.99
CA GLU A 9 30.17 6.92 -5.14
C GLU A 9 28.94 7.82 -5.12
N THR A 10 28.33 8.02 -6.27
CA THR A 10 27.04 8.66 -6.39
C THR A 10 26.04 7.69 -5.78
N VAL A 11 25.65 7.91 -4.53
CA VAL A 11 24.57 7.14 -3.89
C VAL A 11 23.30 7.46 -4.68
N ILE A 12 22.85 6.51 -5.48
CA ILE A 12 21.59 6.64 -6.21
C ILE A 12 20.46 6.54 -5.17
N ALA A 13 19.61 7.56 -5.10
CA ALA A 13 18.47 7.55 -4.21
C ALA A 13 17.51 6.41 -4.62
N PRO A 14 16.98 5.63 -3.67
CA PRO A 14 16.00 4.60 -3.99
C PRO A 14 14.75 5.20 -4.62
N GLU A 15 14.18 4.50 -5.61
CA GLU A 15 13.04 5.00 -6.37
C GLU A 15 11.72 4.54 -5.77
N LEU A 16 10.86 5.52 -5.49
CA LEU A 16 9.51 5.32 -4.98
C LEU A 16 8.48 5.77 -6.02
N TRP A 17 7.58 4.87 -6.37
CA TRP A 17 6.43 5.18 -7.20
C TRP A 17 5.17 5.35 -6.37
N ILE A 18 4.36 6.34 -6.71
CA ILE A 18 3.00 6.50 -6.19
C ILE A 18 2.03 6.02 -7.25
N CYS A 19 1.12 5.10 -6.89
CA CYS A 19 0.02 4.67 -7.73
C CYS A 19 -1.33 4.93 -7.05
N ALA A 20 -2.42 4.97 -7.79
CA ALA A 20 -3.74 5.26 -7.25
C ALA A 20 -4.79 4.22 -7.68
N PRO A 21 -4.72 2.97 -7.17
CA PRO A 21 -5.65 1.91 -7.60
C PRO A 21 -7.03 1.99 -6.94
N SER A 22 -7.26 2.92 -6.01
CA SER A 22 -8.51 3.08 -5.26
C SER A 22 -9.20 4.41 -5.61
N ARG A 23 -9.67 5.16 -4.61
CA ARG A 23 -10.34 6.46 -4.82
C ARG A 23 -9.35 7.56 -5.17
N ALA A 24 -9.83 8.59 -5.88
CA ALA A 24 -9.09 9.81 -6.12
C ALA A 24 -8.86 10.59 -4.82
N LEU A 25 -7.74 11.29 -4.72
CA LEU A 25 -7.49 12.24 -3.64
C LEU A 25 -8.06 13.60 -4.03
N THR A 26 -9.25 13.90 -3.55
CA THR A 26 -10.00 15.12 -3.85
C THR A 26 -10.04 16.06 -2.65
N VAL A 27 -10.29 17.34 -2.91
CA VAL A 27 -10.35 18.41 -1.89
C VAL A 27 -11.40 18.09 -0.82
N SER A 28 -12.55 17.58 -1.23
CA SER A 28 -13.61 17.11 -0.34
C SER A 28 -14.18 15.77 -0.79
N PRO A 29 -14.73 14.95 0.11
CA PRO A 29 -15.40 13.72 -0.27
C PRO A 29 -16.56 13.99 -1.25
N GLY A 30 -16.56 13.27 -2.38
CA GLY A 30 -17.55 13.43 -3.43
C GLY A 30 -17.28 14.57 -4.44
N ASP A 31 -16.21 15.34 -4.23
CA ASP A 31 -15.73 16.33 -5.18
C ASP A 31 -15.00 15.65 -6.36
N GLU A 32 -15.01 16.28 -7.53
CA GLU A 32 -14.21 15.89 -8.69
C GLU A 32 -12.90 16.70 -8.81
N LYS A 33 -12.68 17.65 -7.90
CA LYS A 33 -11.48 18.47 -7.85
C LYS A 33 -10.36 17.76 -7.11
N ILE A 34 -9.31 17.42 -7.82
CA ILE A 34 -8.09 16.80 -7.25
C ILE A 34 -7.43 17.75 -6.22
N ASP A 35 -7.02 17.20 -5.10
CA ASP A 35 -6.23 17.89 -4.08
C ASP A 35 -4.73 17.85 -4.44
N HIS A 36 -4.36 18.63 -5.46
CA HIS A 36 -2.98 18.73 -5.91
C HIS A 36 -2.03 19.16 -4.78
N ALA A 37 -2.44 20.09 -3.95
CA ALA A 37 -1.61 20.61 -2.86
C ALA A 37 -1.24 19.50 -1.85
N ARG A 38 -2.19 18.62 -1.55
CA ARG A 38 -1.95 17.50 -0.65
C ARG A 38 -1.06 16.42 -1.28
N ILE A 39 -1.19 16.18 -2.58
CA ILE A 39 -0.30 15.26 -3.31
C ILE A 39 1.11 15.86 -3.32
N ASP A 40 1.26 17.13 -3.68
CA ASP A 40 2.56 17.80 -3.76
C ASP A 40 3.27 17.83 -2.40
N ALA A 41 2.54 18.10 -1.31
CA ALA A 41 3.09 18.04 0.04
C ALA A 41 3.57 16.63 0.41
N ALA A 42 2.84 15.58 0.04
CA ALA A 42 3.26 14.21 0.28
C ALA A 42 4.53 13.85 -0.51
N VAL A 43 4.59 14.24 -1.78
CA VAL A 43 5.77 14.06 -2.64
C VAL A 43 6.97 14.80 -2.09
N SER A 44 6.81 16.06 -1.62
CA SER A 44 7.89 16.85 -1.00
C SER A 44 8.44 16.13 0.22
N THR A 45 7.60 15.72 1.15
CA THR A 45 8.03 14.98 2.35
C THR A 45 8.78 13.69 2.00
N LEU A 46 8.28 12.91 1.04
CA LEU A 46 8.97 11.68 0.64
C LEU A 46 10.35 11.96 -0.01
N ARG A 47 10.49 13.05 -0.77
CA ARG A 47 11.77 13.49 -1.32
C ARG A 47 12.74 13.98 -0.24
N GLU A 48 12.26 14.70 0.75
CA GLU A 48 13.02 15.12 1.93
C GLU A 48 13.55 13.93 2.74
N LEU A 49 12.83 12.80 2.69
CA LEU A 49 13.25 11.51 3.29
C LEU A 49 14.28 10.74 2.44
N GLY A 50 14.69 11.27 1.30
CA GLY A 50 15.74 10.70 0.45
C GLY A 50 15.24 9.83 -0.70
N TRP A 51 13.93 9.81 -1.00
CA TRP A 51 13.40 9.04 -2.11
C TRP A 51 13.39 9.82 -3.43
N SER A 52 13.72 9.15 -4.54
CA SER A 52 13.36 9.62 -5.88
C SER A 52 11.90 9.29 -6.16
N VAL A 53 11.01 10.29 -6.16
CA VAL A 53 9.56 10.04 -6.22
C VAL A 53 9.02 10.24 -7.63
N LYS A 54 8.34 9.22 -8.14
CA LYS A 54 7.59 9.19 -9.41
C LYS A 54 6.10 9.00 -9.15
N GLU A 55 5.28 9.41 -10.09
CA GLU A 55 3.83 9.26 -10.03
C GLU A 55 3.34 8.49 -11.26
N ALA A 56 2.53 7.44 -11.06
CA ALA A 56 1.84 6.78 -12.15
C ALA A 56 0.79 7.72 -12.80
N ALA A 57 0.53 7.50 -14.06
CA ALA A 57 -0.28 8.39 -14.91
C ALA A 57 -1.69 8.69 -14.38
N ASN A 58 -2.22 7.84 -13.48
CA ASN A 58 -3.57 8.01 -12.91
C ASN A 58 -3.63 8.71 -11.55
N VAL A 59 -2.48 9.03 -10.92
CA VAL A 59 -2.41 9.62 -9.57
C VAL A 59 -3.24 10.90 -9.44
N ARG A 60 -3.24 11.72 -10.50
CA ARG A 60 -3.93 13.01 -10.55
C ARG A 60 -5.19 12.99 -11.42
N LYS A 61 -5.79 11.81 -11.60
CA LYS A 61 -7.05 11.67 -12.32
C LYS A 61 -8.23 11.51 -11.37
N VAL A 62 -9.40 11.88 -11.85
CA VAL A 62 -10.68 11.61 -11.20
C VAL A 62 -11.70 11.16 -12.25
N HIS A 63 -12.39 10.09 -11.93
CA HIS A 63 -13.56 9.61 -12.66
C HIS A 63 -14.60 9.19 -11.64
N LYS A 64 -15.66 9.98 -11.50
CA LYS A 64 -16.59 9.86 -10.36
C LYS A 64 -15.82 10.04 -9.04
N SER A 65 -15.69 9.00 -8.24
CA SER A 65 -14.94 9.06 -6.97
C SER A 65 -13.59 8.30 -7.01
N PHE A 66 -13.20 7.76 -8.18
CA PHE A 66 -12.01 6.93 -8.35
C PHE A 66 -10.89 7.70 -9.06
N ALA A 67 -9.67 7.25 -8.88
CA ALA A 67 -8.49 7.83 -9.55
C ALA A 67 -8.38 7.38 -11.02
N GLY A 68 -9.41 7.67 -11.79
CA GLY A 68 -9.61 7.22 -13.17
C GLY A 68 -10.57 6.04 -13.28
N THR A 69 -10.78 5.57 -14.51
CA THR A 69 -11.52 4.34 -14.83
C THR A 69 -10.83 3.11 -14.28
N ASP A 70 -11.51 1.96 -14.23
CA ASP A 70 -10.90 0.71 -13.77
C ASP A 70 -9.67 0.33 -14.61
N ALA A 71 -9.71 0.56 -15.91
CA ALA A 71 -8.59 0.30 -16.81
C ALA A 71 -7.39 1.23 -16.51
N GLU A 72 -7.63 2.53 -16.30
CA GLU A 72 -6.57 3.48 -15.95
C GLU A 72 -5.95 3.19 -14.60
N ARG A 73 -6.74 2.75 -13.62
CA ARG A 73 -6.23 2.39 -12.28
C ARG A 73 -5.40 1.11 -12.31
N ALA A 74 -5.83 0.09 -13.07
CA ALA A 74 -5.05 -1.13 -13.28
C ALA A 74 -3.74 -0.82 -14.01
N ALA A 75 -3.80 -0.07 -15.11
CA ALA A 75 -2.62 0.34 -15.87
C ALA A 75 -1.64 1.18 -15.03
N GLY A 76 -2.11 2.11 -14.20
CA GLY A 76 -1.26 2.89 -13.32
C GLY A 76 -0.61 2.06 -12.20
N PHE A 77 -1.28 1.02 -11.72
CA PHE A 77 -0.69 0.07 -10.79
C PHE A 77 0.42 -0.75 -11.47
N GLU A 78 0.16 -1.27 -12.68
CA GLU A 78 1.16 -2.01 -13.47
C GLU A 78 2.34 -1.13 -13.86
N GLU A 79 2.09 0.12 -14.28
CA GLU A 79 3.13 1.11 -14.58
C GLU A 79 4.12 1.25 -13.44
N ALA A 80 3.61 1.45 -12.22
CA ALA A 80 4.43 1.63 -11.03
C ALA A 80 5.15 0.34 -10.62
N MET A 81 4.44 -0.80 -10.57
CA MET A 81 5.01 -2.09 -10.14
C MET A 81 6.04 -2.63 -11.11
N CYS A 82 5.93 -2.32 -12.39
CA CYS A 82 6.82 -2.84 -13.44
C CYS A 82 7.85 -1.82 -13.92
N ALA A 83 7.97 -0.66 -13.26
CA ALA A 83 9.04 0.29 -13.56
C ALA A 83 10.39 -0.36 -13.17
N PRO A 84 11.40 -0.34 -14.08
CA PRO A 84 12.65 -1.10 -13.86
C PRO A 84 13.42 -0.69 -12.60
N GLU A 85 13.35 0.60 -12.23
CA GLU A 85 14.06 1.18 -11.10
C GLU A 85 13.18 1.29 -9.84
N ALA A 86 11.93 0.81 -9.87
CA ALA A 86 11.05 0.92 -8.72
C ALA A 86 11.48 -0.03 -7.59
N ASP A 87 11.87 0.55 -6.46
CA ASP A 87 12.13 -0.19 -5.22
C ASP A 87 10.84 -0.35 -4.40
N LEU A 88 10.06 0.72 -4.28
CA LEU A 88 8.85 0.78 -3.48
C LEU A 88 7.69 1.42 -4.25
N VAL A 89 6.52 0.81 -4.20
CA VAL A 89 5.29 1.36 -4.75
C VAL A 89 4.31 1.65 -3.62
N LEU A 90 4.01 2.92 -3.39
CA LEU A 90 3.01 3.37 -2.42
C LEU A 90 1.65 3.61 -3.09
N ALA A 91 0.61 3.07 -2.51
CA ALA A 91 -0.74 3.50 -2.87
C ALA A 91 -1.01 4.93 -2.37
N LEU A 92 -1.61 5.77 -3.22
CA LEU A 92 -1.92 7.18 -2.89
C LEU A 92 -2.85 7.26 -1.68
N ARG A 93 -3.96 6.53 -1.73
CA ARG A 93 -4.97 6.42 -0.67
C ARG A 93 -5.78 5.15 -0.81
N GLY A 94 -6.47 4.77 0.25
CA GLY A 94 -7.49 3.75 0.25
C GLY A 94 -8.87 4.28 -0.16
N GLY A 95 -9.90 3.52 0.12
CA GLY A 95 -11.29 3.86 -0.18
C GLY A 95 -12.12 2.66 -0.54
N SER A 96 -12.31 2.42 -1.84
CA SER A 96 -13.05 1.27 -2.36
C SER A 96 -12.71 1.02 -3.84
N GLY A 97 -13.04 -0.19 -4.32
CA GLY A 97 -13.03 -0.52 -5.74
C GLY A 97 -11.72 -1.11 -6.25
N THR A 98 -10.77 -1.40 -5.39
CA THR A 98 -9.50 -2.04 -5.78
C THR A 98 -9.74 -3.51 -6.21
N ALA A 99 -10.63 -4.23 -5.55
CA ALA A 99 -10.97 -5.62 -5.93
C ALA A 99 -11.44 -5.76 -7.39
N ARG A 100 -12.07 -4.74 -7.98
CA ARG A 100 -12.51 -4.75 -9.39
C ARG A 100 -11.38 -4.72 -10.40
N LEU A 101 -10.17 -4.37 -9.95
CA LEU A 101 -9.00 -4.31 -10.83
C LEU A 101 -8.31 -5.66 -11.00
N LEU A 102 -8.50 -6.59 -10.06
CA LEU A 102 -7.71 -7.82 -9.96
C LEU A 102 -7.76 -8.68 -11.23
N GLU A 103 -8.90 -8.71 -11.93
CA GLU A 103 -9.08 -9.43 -13.20
C GLU A 103 -8.42 -8.72 -14.39
N ARG A 104 -8.00 -7.46 -14.24
CA ARG A 104 -7.42 -6.62 -15.30
C ARG A 104 -5.92 -6.54 -15.26
N ILE A 105 -5.33 -6.97 -14.14
CA ILE A 105 -3.89 -6.88 -13.84
C ILE A 105 -3.17 -8.07 -14.47
N ASP A 106 -2.08 -7.78 -15.16
CA ASP A 106 -1.13 -8.79 -15.66
C ASP A 106 -0.25 -9.28 -14.51
N TRP A 107 -0.72 -10.32 -13.82
CA TRP A 107 -0.03 -10.88 -12.65
C TRP A 107 1.30 -11.55 -13.01
N GLU A 108 1.47 -12.06 -14.22
CA GLU A 108 2.74 -12.63 -14.68
C GLU A 108 3.81 -11.55 -14.75
N ARG A 109 3.48 -10.42 -15.37
CA ARG A 109 4.35 -9.25 -15.45
C ARG A 109 4.67 -8.66 -14.06
N ILE A 110 3.66 -8.56 -13.18
CA ILE A 110 3.85 -8.11 -11.79
C ILE A 110 4.76 -9.09 -11.02
N GLY A 111 4.57 -10.40 -11.20
CA GLY A 111 5.39 -11.42 -10.56
C GLY A 111 6.87 -11.30 -10.91
N ALA A 112 7.20 -10.91 -12.14
CA ALA A 112 8.56 -10.71 -12.61
C ALA A 112 9.21 -9.40 -12.12
N SER A 113 8.45 -8.43 -11.59
CA SER A 113 8.99 -7.16 -11.10
C SER A 113 9.78 -7.32 -9.80
N GLN A 114 10.63 -6.34 -9.45
CA GLN A 114 11.37 -6.33 -8.19
C GLN A 114 10.71 -5.40 -7.13
N ALA A 115 9.82 -4.53 -7.56
CA ALA A 115 9.16 -3.56 -6.70
C ALA A 115 8.36 -4.22 -5.56
N VAL A 116 8.41 -3.59 -4.39
CA VAL A 116 7.61 -3.98 -3.23
C VAL A 116 6.42 -3.03 -3.11
N PHE A 117 5.22 -3.58 -2.96
CA PHE A 117 4.00 -2.79 -2.81
C PHE A 117 3.69 -2.47 -1.35
N MET A 118 3.21 -1.26 -1.08
CA MET A 118 2.68 -0.85 0.22
C MET A 118 1.31 -0.20 0.07
N GLY A 119 0.33 -0.77 0.78
CA GLY A 119 -1.03 -0.29 0.79
C GLY A 119 -1.78 -0.67 2.07
N LEU A 120 -2.91 -0.01 2.34
CA LEU A 120 -3.72 -0.18 3.54
C LEU A 120 -5.21 -0.09 3.22
N SER A 121 -6.08 -0.68 4.05
CA SER A 121 -7.55 -0.60 3.90
C SER A 121 -8.03 -1.32 2.63
N ASP A 122 -8.64 -0.61 1.66
CA ASP A 122 -9.10 -1.15 0.36
C ASP A 122 -7.98 -1.88 -0.43
N LEU A 123 -6.72 -1.48 -0.21
CA LEU A 123 -5.56 -2.11 -0.85
C LEU A 123 -5.26 -3.52 -0.32
N THR A 124 -5.95 -3.96 0.73
CA THR A 124 -5.93 -5.37 1.17
C THR A 124 -6.20 -6.31 -0.02
N ALA A 125 -7.07 -5.92 -0.96
CA ALA A 125 -7.34 -6.70 -2.15
C ALA A 125 -6.08 -6.97 -3.00
N VAL A 126 -5.27 -5.94 -3.23
CA VAL A 126 -4.00 -6.07 -3.97
C VAL A 126 -2.95 -6.80 -3.12
N ASN A 127 -2.83 -6.48 -1.82
CA ASN A 127 -1.86 -7.14 -0.95
C ASN A 127 -2.05 -8.68 -0.94
N LEU A 128 -3.30 -9.13 -0.80
CA LEU A 128 -3.63 -10.56 -0.80
C LEU A 128 -3.43 -11.20 -2.19
N ALA A 129 -3.85 -10.49 -3.25
CA ALA A 129 -3.68 -10.96 -4.61
C ALA A 129 -2.21 -11.07 -5.04
N LEU A 130 -1.33 -10.15 -4.61
CA LEU A 130 0.12 -10.25 -4.85
C LEU A 130 0.71 -11.54 -4.29
N TYR A 131 0.28 -11.93 -3.09
CA TYR A 131 0.71 -13.19 -2.51
C TYR A 131 0.08 -14.39 -3.23
N ALA A 132 -1.23 -14.35 -3.47
CA ALA A 132 -1.95 -15.45 -4.10
C ALA A 132 -1.49 -15.75 -5.53
N MET A 133 -1.24 -14.69 -6.33
CA MET A 133 -0.94 -14.82 -7.76
C MET A 133 0.55 -14.87 -8.06
N CYS A 134 1.38 -14.24 -7.22
CA CYS A 134 2.81 -14.05 -7.50
C CYS A 134 3.73 -14.58 -6.40
N GLY A 135 3.19 -15.00 -5.24
CA GLY A 135 4.02 -15.34 -4.07
C GLY A 135 4.77 -14.15 -3.47
N LYS A 136 4.39 -12.90 -3.82
CA LYS A 136 5.09 -11.69 -3.39
C LYS A 136 4.55 -11.19 -2.06
N ALA A 137 5.46 -10.94 -1.12
CA ALA A 137 5.13 -10.20 0.09
C ALA A 137 4.85 -8.71 -0.25
N SER A 138 4.04 -8.08 0.58
CA SER A 138 3.72 -6.66 0.51
C SER A 138 3.61 -6.08 1.91
N TRP A 139 3.61 -4.75 2.01
CA TRP A 139 3.45 -4.08 3.29
C TRP A 139 2.01 -3.57 3.49
N GLN A 140 1.47 -3.81 4.67
CA GLN A 140 0.35 -3.04 5.19
C GLN A 140 0.93 -1.82 5.92
N GLY A 141 0.92 -0.66 5.26
CA GLY A 141 1.64 0.49 5.75
C GLY A 141 1.01 1.82 5.34
N PRO A 142 1.65 2.94 5.68
CA PRO A 142 1.11 4.25 5.40
C PRO A 142 0.89 4.46 3.90
N LEU A 143 -0.18 5.17 3.59
CA LEU A 143 -0.51 5.61 2.23
C LEU A 143 0.25 6.89 1.90
N ALA A 144 0.58 7.14 0.63
CA ALA A 144 1.35 8.32 0.23
C ALA A 144 0.71 9.63 0.73
N ALA A 145 -0.62 9.76 0.64
CA ALA A 145 -1.33 10.94 1.16
C ALA A 145 -1.17 11.16 2.68
N SER A 146 -0.72 10.17 3.44
CA SER A 146 -0.44 10.33 4.88
C SER A 146 0.78 11.20 5.15
N PHE A 147 1.72 11.26 4.20
CA PHE A 147 2.94 12.05 4.30
C PHE A 147 2.71 13.55 4.05
N SER A 148 1.53 13.95 3.57
CA SER A 148 1.17 15.37 3.42
C SER A 148 1.10 16.14 4.74
N LYS A 149 0.94 15.42 5.85
CA LYS A 149 1.05 15.96 7.20
C LYS A 149 2.35 15.39 7.79
N HIS A 150 3.27 16.25 8.13
CA HIS A 150 4.57 15.86 8.67
C HIS A 150 4.40 15.26 10.09
N ASP A 151 4.01 13.98 10.13
CA ASP A 151 3.85 13.20 11.36
C ASP A 151 5.16 12.45 11.65
N GLU A 152 5.97 12.98 12.55
CA GLU A 152 7.29 12.43 12.89
C GLU A 152 7.25 10.98 13.34
N LYS A 153 6.22 10.57 14.09
CA LYS A 153 6.10 9.18 14.57
C LYS A 153 5.88 8.23 13.41
N LYS A 154 4.99 8.59 12.49
CA LYS A 154 4.69 7.81 11.30
C LYS A 154 5.89 7.73 10.35
N ILE A 155 6.58 8.86 10.15
CA ILE A 155 7.79 8.95 9.34
C ILE A 155 8.89 8.06 9.95
N SER A 156 9.15 8.19 11.25
CA SER A 156 10.15 7.38 11.95
C SER A 156 9.87 5.88 11.83
N PHE A 157 8.61 5.48 12.01
CA PHE A 157 8.20 4.08 11.85
C PHE A 157 8.45 3.59 10.41
N PHE A 158 7.98 4.35 9.41
CA PHE A 158 8.18 4.03 7.99
C PHE A 158 9.67 3.89 7.65
N MET A 159 10.51 4.85 8.04
CA MET A 159 11.93 4.82 7.76
C MET A 159 12.64 3.63 8.43
N ARG A 160 12.26 3.27 9.67
CA ARG A 160 12.80 2.07 10.33
C ARG A 160 12.40 0.79 9.62
N ALA A 161 11.16 0.68 9.16
CA ALA A 161 10.67 -0.48 8.43
C ALA A 161 11.39 -0.64 7.09
N MET A 162 11.67 0.47 6.37
CA MET A 162 12.32 0.45 5.06
C MET A 162 13.84 0.29 5.12
N SER A 163 14.48 0.62 6.24
CA SER A 163 15.94 0.62 6.37
C SER A 163 16.56 -0.65 6.96
N ARG A 164 15.76 -1.63 7.36
CA ARG A 164 16.24 -2.83 8.07
C ARG A 164 15.77 -4.12 7.40
N PRO A 165 16.66 -5.11 7.21
CA PRO A 165 16.27 -6.43 6.70
C PRO A 165 15.38 -7.20 7.69
N LEU A 166 15.53 -6.93 8.99
CA LEU A 166 14.68 -7.46 10.07
C LEU A 166 14.01 -6.28 10.76
N PHE A 167 12.69 -6.27 10.73
CA PHE A 167 11.88 -5.26 11.39
C PHE A 167 11.22 -5.87 12.63
N GLU A 168 11.49 -5.25 13.79
CA GLU A 168 10.89 -5.61 15.07
C GLU A 168 10.15 -4.40 15.64
N GLU A 169 8.92 -4.62 16.10
CA GLU A 169 8.10 -3.60 16.71
C GLU A 169 7.24 -4.19 17.83
N THR A 170 7.02 -3.41 18.87
CA THR A 170 6.25 -3.80 20.06
C THR A 170 5.00 -2.95 20.18
N PHE A 171 3.85 -3.59 20.25
CA PHE A 171 2.56 -2.93 20.42
C PHE A 171 1.91 -3.34 21.76
N PRO A 172 1.22 -2.42 22.47
CA PRO A 172 0.36 -2.80 23.58
C PRO A 172 -0.74 -3.74 23.07
N ALA A 173 -0.84 -4.91 23.65
CA ALA A 173 -1.86 -5.91 23.32
C ALA A 173 -2.65 -6.32 24.53
N LYS A 174 -3.90 -6.81 24.32
CA LYS A 174 -4.73 -7.46 25.32
C LYS A 174 -5.03 -8.86 24.83
N GLY A 175 -4.98 -9.83 25.71
CA GLY A 175 -5.23 -11.23 25.38
C GLY A 175 -4.25 -12.15 26.10
N GLU A 176 -4.26 -13.43 25.69
CA GLU A 176 -3.30 -14.40 26.16
C GLU A 176 -1.93 -14.19 25.52
N THR A 177 -0.88 -14.48 26.27
CA THR A 177 0.49 -14.48 25.75
C THR A 177 0.70 -15.72 24.89
N VAL A 178 1.06 -15.51 23.63
CA VAL A 178 1.40 -16.58 22.70
C VAL A 178 2.77 -16.29 22.06
N ASP A 179 3.49 -17.35 21.74
CA ASP A 179 4.74 -17.29 20.97
C ASP A 179 4.54 -18.18 19.74
N VAL A 180 4.44 -17.55 18.58
CA VAL A 180 4.10 -18.22 17.32
C VAL A 180 4.93 -17.66 16.17
N GLU A 181 5.27 -18.53 15.23
CA GLU A 181 5.96 -18.20 14.00
C GLU A 181 5.11 -18.61 12.80
N GLY A 182 5.05 -17.78 11.77
CA GLY A 182 4.30 -18.08 10.55
C GLY A 182 4.17 -16.87 9.62
N THR A 183 3.63 -17.11 8.44
CA THR A 183 3.32 -16.03 7.49
C THR A 183 2.29 -15.07 8.10
N LEU A 184 2.67 -13.82 8.32
CA LEU A 184 1.74 -12.78 8.74
C LEU A 184 0.92 -12.31 7.54
N TRP A 185 -0.39 -12.44 7.60
CA TRP A 185 -1.30 -12.07 6.52
C TRP A 185 -2.63 -11.55 7.04
N GLY A 186 -3.40 -10.91 6.20
CA GLY A 186 -4.69 -10.36 6.59
C GLY A 186 -4.96 -8.98 6.03
N GLY A 187 -5.63 -8.13 6.80
CA GLY A 187 -5.98 -6.77 6.46
C GLY A 187 -7.41 -6.41 6.77
N ASN A 188 -8.01 -5.53 5.96
CA ASN A 188 -9.38 -5.09 6.14
C ASN A 188 -10.38 -6.26 5.99
N LEU A 189 -11.13 -6.55 7.05
CA LEU A 189 -12.04 -7.70 7.13
C LEU A 189 -13.05 -7.73 5.98
N SER A 190 -13.69 -6.61 5.65
CA SER A 190 -14.70 -6.56 4.59
C SER A 190 -14.11 -6.83 3.22
N VAL A 191 -12.89 -6.35 2.96
CA VAL A 191 -12.18 -6.59 1.70
C VAL A 191 -11.72 -8.06 1.64
N LEU A 192 -11.13 -8.56 2.71
CA LEU A 192 -10.67 -9.95 2.81
C LEU A 192 -11.81 -10.93 2.56
N THR A 193 -12.95 -10.74 3.22
CA THR A 193 -14.12 -11.61 3.04
C THR A 193 -14.69 -11.56 1.62
N SER A 194 -14.58 -10.42 0.93
CA SER A 194 -15.02 -10.29 -0.46
C SER A 194 -14.18 -11.09 -1.47
N LEU A 195 -12.99 -11.53 -1.08
CA LEU A 195 -12.10 -12.32 -1.92
C LEU A 195 -12.25 -13.83 -1.72
N ILE A 196 -12.95 -14.27 -0.69
CA ILE A 196 -13.17 -15.72 -0.40
C ILE A 196 -13.81 -16.39 -1.61
N GLY A 197 -13.22 -17.50 -2.05
CA GLY A 197 -13.68 -18.26 -3.22
C GLY A 197 -13.18 -17.72 -4.56
N THR A 198 -12.38 -16.66 -4.57
CA THR A 198 -11.71 -16.16 -5.77
C THR A 198 -10.27 -16.66 -5.85
N PRO A 199 -9.62 -16.65 -7.03
CA PRO A 199 -8.20 -17.00 -7.16
C PRO A 199 -7.25 -16.01 -6.45
N TYR A 200 -7.75 -14.84 -6.04
CA TYR A 200 -7.00 -13.77 -5.38
C TYR A 200 -6.93 -13.95 -3.85
N PHE A 201 -7.64 -14.93 -3.32
CA PHE A 201 -7.58 -15.27 -1.90
C PHE A 201 -6.42 -16.24 -1.64
N PRO A 202 -5.42 -15.87 -0.81
CA PRO A 202 -4.23 -16.70 -0.62
C PRO A 202 -4.54 -17.99 0.13
N GLN A 203 -3.88 -19.07 -0.27
CA GLN A 203 -3.90 -20.35 0.44
C GLN A 203 -2.70 -20.39 1.39
N ILE A 204 -2.93 -20.14 2.67
CA ILE A 204 -1.88 -20.08 3.70
C ILE A 204 -2.24 -21.06 4.81
N GLU A 205 -1.36 -22.02 5.05
CA GLU A 205 -1.45 -22.97 6.15
C GLU A 205 -0.55 -22.54 7.29
N GLY A 206 -1.03 -22.58 8.54
CA GLY A 206 -0.25 -22.26 9.73
C GLY A 206 0.18 -20.79 9.84
N GLY A 207 -0.49 -19.86 9.14
CA GLY A 207 -0.16 -18.44 9.16
C GLY A 207 -0.74 -17.70 10.37
N ILE A 208 -0.27 -16.47 10.58
CA ILE A 208 -0.77 -15.54 11.57
C ILE A 208 -1.72 -14.58 10.87
N LEU A 209 -3.02 -14.73 11.13
CA LEU A 209 -4.05 -13.87 10.55
C LEU A 209 -4.25 -12.63 11.43
N TYR A 210 -4.11 -11.43 10.86
CA TYR A 210 -4.56 -10.21 11.50
C TYR A 210 -5.75 -9.60 10.75
N LEU A 211 -6.69 -9.03 11.50
CA LEU A 211 -7.89 -8.42 10.95
C LEU A 211 -8.02 -6.97 11.42
N GLU A 212 -8.25 -6.09 10.45
CA GLU A 212 -8.56 -4.68 10.67
C GLU A 212 -10.03 -4.45 10.33
N ALA A 213 -10.79 -3.86 11.25
CA ALA A 213 -12.15 -3.42 11.00
C ALA A 213 -12.31 -1.96 11.37
N VAL A 214 -12.90 -1.16 10.47
CA VAL A 214 -13.42 0.15 10.84
C VAL A 214 -14.66 -0.11 11.69
N SER A 215 -14.80 0.56 12.85
CA SER A 215 -15.89 0.33 13.77
C SER A 215 -17.25 0.57 13.07
N TYR A 216 -17.93 -0.50 12.73
CA TYR A 216 -19.31 -0.50 12.24
C TYR A 216 -20.24 -0.42 13.46
N THR A 217 -20.41 0.78 14.02
CA THR A 217 -21.30 1.00 15.18
C THR A 217 -22.73 0.55 14.91
N HIS A 218 -23.17 0.52 13.66
CA HIS A 218 -24.49 0.04 13.25
C HIS A 218 -24.61 -1.50 13.16
N LEU A 219 -23.51 -2.26 13.06
CA LEU A 219 -23.57 -3.72 13.11
C LEU A 219 -23.67 -4.24 14.56
N ARG A 220 -23.13 -3.50 15.53
CA ARG A 220 -23.28 -3.85 16.97
C ARG A 220 -24.70 -3.70 17.49
N ALA A 221 -25.55 -2.89 16.85
CA ALA A 221 -26.94 -2.72 17.26
C ALA A 221 -27.82 -3.98 17.01
N HIS A 222 -27.38 -4.90 16.14
CA HIS A 222 -28.11 -6.14 15.86
C HIS A 222 -27.63 -7.36 16.67
N GLU A 223 -26.50 -7.27 17.35
CA GLU A 223 -25.97 -8.38 18.17
C GLU A 223 -26.43 -8.35 19.63
N THR A 224 -27.05 -7.25 20.09
CA THR A 224 -27.46 -7.09 21.51
C THR A 224 -28.90 -7.50 21.81
N ASP A 225 -29.72 -7.88 20.82
CA ASP A 225 -31.13 -8.23 21.02
C ASP A 225 -31.45 -9.74 20.98
N GLN A 226 -30.43 -10.61 21.11
CA GLN A 226 -30.63 -12.07 21.14
C GLN A 226 -29.90 -12.77 22.30
N TYR A 227 -30.06 -12.27 23.54
CA TYR A 227 -29.83 -13.06 24.73
C TYR A 227 -30.84 -12.68 25.81
#